data_d95f3487c136ce38dc653f13d0545404
#
_entry.id   d95f3487c136ce38dc653f13d0545404
#
_cell.length_a   1.000
_cell.length_b   1.000
_cell.length_c   1.000
_cell.angle_alpha   90.00
_cell.angle_beta   90.00
_cell.angle_gamma   90.00
#
_symmetry.space_group_name_H-M   'P 1'
#
loop_
_entity.id
_entity.type
_entity.pdbx_description
1 polymer ?
#
loop_
_entity_poly.entity_id
_entity_poly.type
_entity_poly.pdbx_seq_one_letter_code
_entity_poly.pdbx_strand_id
1 'polypeptide(L)'
;MIGVGRSNNPDPREAGAEAAHRAADMLRTADEPAWVLMFCGGKHDPSAVLAGLRSVVGSVPVVGGSAAGTVTSAGFGYSGFEVAVGLFPATLGLPDILVDDGLLEGEAAAGRRLGESLRGLAGDDRVVLLFYDSLAATDPPRLHPASPLVDGIYDGMGEGAGEGGRPCRPHLVGAGALTDMNLSDGYVFDGTRPKKHSAVAVVLPAAITAETAILHGCVPVSSFMTITDIDGAEVFELDGKPALDVIETMLGMDIADDDGRNLSLMVTLGEKHGDPFADYDENRYVNRLILQVASDRRSITLFEPDFRRGSVVQIMSRDNGLMVQSVRDGVRLMNRRVSGQRPLMALYIDCAGRASARSGSEIEEAEVLLDEIDIRAPLLGFYSGVEIAPVDEMRSRPLDWTGVLTVLCYNG
;
A
#
# COMPACT_ATOMS: atom_id res chain seq x y z
N MET A 1 5.61 -0.22 -23.55
CA MET A 1 5.49 -1.28 -22.52
C MET A 1 6.53 -0.97 -21.45
N ILE A 2 6.21 -1.10 -20.19
CA ILE A 2 7.17 -0.96 -19.08
C ILE A 2 7.95 -2.28 -19.00
N GLY A 3 9.26 -2.21 -18.80
CA GLY A 3 10.07 -3.42 -18.58
C GLY A 3 10.13 -3.77 -17.11
N VAL A 4 9.89 -5.02 -16.72
CA VAL A 4 9.97 -5.46 -15.32
C VAL A 4 11.01 -6.56 -15.17
N GLY A 5 11.89 -6.42 -14.19
CA GLY A 5 12.92 -7.40 -13.90
C GLY A 5 13.08 -7.66 -12.41
N ARG A 6 13.57 -8.84 -12.07
CA ARG A 6 13.79 -9.28 -10.70
C ARG A 6 15.13 -9.99 -10.55
N SER A 7 15.77 -9.82 -9.40
CA SER A 7 16.92 -10.61 -8.96
C SER A 7 16.75 -11.01 -7.48
N ASN A 8 17.40 -12.08 -7.07
CA ASN A 8 17.60 -12.50 -5.69
C ASN A 8 19.07 -12.85 -5.42
N ASN A 9 19.96 -12.26 -6.20
CA ASN A 9 21.41 -12.43 -6.03
C ASN A 9 21.82 -11.87 -4.66
N PRO A 10 22.62 -12.57 -3.84
CA PRO A 10 23.04 -12.06 -2.54
C PRO A 10 24.03 -10.88 -2.61
N ASP A 11 24.73 -10.67 -3.74
CA ASP A 11 25.53 -9.48 -3.96
C ASP A 11 24.63 -8.31 -4.37
N PRO A 12 24.62 -7.19 -3.62
CA PRO A 12 23.69 -6.10 -3.88
C PRO A 12 23.92 -5.39 -5.23
N ARG A 13 25.18 -5.28 -5.69
CA ARG A 13 25.46 -4.66 -7.00
C ARG A 13 24.99 -5.55 -8.14
N GLU A 14 25.28 -6.84 -8.05
CA GLU A 14 24.84 -7.80 -9.04
C GLU A 14 23.31 -7.92 -9.04
N ALA A 15 22.65 -7.90 -7.86
CA ALA A 15 21.20 -7.92 -7.77
C ALA A 15 20.56 -6.74 -8.52
N GLY A 16 21.07 -5.53 -8.31
CA GLY A 16 20.61 -4.33 -9.00
C GLY A 16 20.84 -4.39 -10.51
N ALA A 17 22.03 -4.84 -10.94
CA ALA A 17 22.38 -4.97 -12.37
C ALA A 17 21.53 -6.05 -13.07
N GLU A 18 21.41 -7.24 -12.48
CA GLU A 18 20.62 -8.34 -13.04
C GLU A 18 19.13 -7.96 -13.19
N ALA A 19 18.53 -7.34 -12.16
CA ALA A 19 17.15 -6.89 -12.22
C ALA A 19 16.95 -5.86 -13.34
N ALA A 20 17.89 -4.92 -13.47
CA ALA A 20 17.86 -3.91 -14.54
C ALA A 20 18.03 -4.51 -15.94
N HIS A 21 18.95 -5.46 -16.14
CA HIS A 21 19.12 -6.15 -17.42
C HIS A 21 17.85 -6.89 -17.85
N ARG A 22 17.26 -7.68 -16.94
CA ARG A 22 16.01 -8.41 -17.21
C ARG A 22 14.85 -7.48 -17.55
N ALA A 23 14.78 -6.32 -16.91
CA ALA A 23 13.77 -5.32 -17.23
C ALA A 23 14.04 -4.66 -18.60
N ALA A 24 15.31 -4.36 -18.91
CA ALA A 24 15.70 -3.76 -20.18
C ALA A 24 15.43 -4.70 -21.36
N ASP A 25 15.63 -6.01 -21.20
CA ASP A 25 15.33 -7.02 -22.23
C ASP A 25 13.84 -7.04 -22.64
N MET A 26 12.94 -6.54 -21.78
CA MET A 26 11.50 -6.40 -22.08
C MET A 26 11.16 -5.10 -22.83
N LEU A 27 12.04 -4.09 -22.82
CA LEU A 27 11.83 -2.85 -23.53
C LEU A 27 12.04 -3.07 -25.05
N ARG A 28 11.37 -2.25 -25.87
CA ARG A 28 11.68 -2.23 -27.30
C ARG A 28 13.08 -1.65 -27.51
N THR A 29 13.79 -2.11 -28.51
CA THR A 29 15.18 -1.73 -28.81
C THR A 29 15.40 -0.21 -28.95
N ALA A 30 14.34 0.57 -29.21
CA ALA A 30 14.39 2.03 -29.35
C ALA A 30 13.92 2.78 -28.08
N ASP A 31 13.48 2.08 -27.03
CA ASP A 31 12.93 2.68 -25.82
C ASP A 31 14.05 2.81 -24.79
N GLU A 32 14.47 4.05 -24.50
CA GLU A 32 15.42 4.33 -23.41
C GLU A 32 14.67 4.50 -22.07
N PRO A 33 15.16 3.92 -20.96
CA PRO A 33 14.59 4.16 -19.63
C PRO A 33 14.68 5.65 -19.29
N ALA A 34 13.58 6.23 -18.79
CA ALA A 34 13.51 7.62 -18.34
C ALA A 34 13.50 7.74 -16.82
N TRP A 35 12.90 6.77 -16.15
CA TRP A 35 12.88 6.64 -14.69
C TRP A 35 12.59 5.20 -14.28
N VAL A 36 12.80 4.89 -13.01
CA VAL A 36 12.72 3.55 -12.46
C VAL A 36 11.87 3.52 -11.20
N LEU A 37 11.00 2.52 -11.10
CA LEU A 37 10.37 2.10 -9.86
C LEU A 37 11.13 0.89 -9.33
N MET A 38 11.68 0.96 -8.10
CA MET A 38 12.52 -0.10 -7.53
C MET A 38 12.10 -0.44 -6.10
N PHE A 39 11.99 -1.75 -5.83
CA PHE A 39 11.78 -2.29 -4.50
C PHE A 39 12.91 -3.25 -4.14
N CYS A 40 13.41 -3.13 -2.91
CA CYS A 40 14.64 -3.79 -2.47
C CYS A 40 14.46 -4.44 -1.10
N GLY A 41 14.81 -5.71 -0.98
CA GLY A 41 14.79 -6.47 0.27
C GLY A 41 15.83 -5.99 1.30
N GLY A 42 15.53 -6.17 2.57
CA GLY A 42 16.26 -5.58 3.68
C GLY A 42 17.66 -6.15 3.97
N LYS A 43 18.06 -7.23 3.31
CA LYS A 43 19.42 -7.78 3.46
C LYS A 43 20.47 -7.11 2.57
N HIS A 44 20.04 -6.21 1.69
CA HIS A 44 20.93 -5.46 0.81
C HIS A 44 21.29 -4.08 1.38
N ASP A 45 22.49 -3.61 1.07
CA ASP A 45 22.81 -2.18 1.08
C ASP A 45 22.10 -1.51 -0.11
N PRO A 46 21.09 -0.65 0.12
CA PRO A 46 20.32 -0.03 -0.96
C PRO A 46 21.17 0.86 -1.87
N SER A 47 22.25 1.45 -1.36
CA SER A 47 23.15 2.27 -2.17
C SER A 47 23.97 1.42 -3.15
N ALA A 48 24.35 0.21 -2.75
CA ALA A 48 25.03 -0.72 -3.62
C ALA A 48 24.11 -1.31 -4.70
N VAL A 49 22.85 -1.62 -4.35
CA VAL A 49 21.82 -2.04 -5.34
C VAL A 49 21.59 -0.93 -6.36
N LEU A 50 21.42 0.32 -5.90
CA LEU A 50 21.24 1.49 -6.76
C LEU A 50 22.44 1.70 -7.70
N ALA A 51 23.66 1.49 -7.21
CA ALA A 51 24.87 1.58 -8.03
C ALA A 51 24.92 0.49 -9.11
N GLY A 52 24.50 -0.74 -8.78
CA GLY A 52 24.37 -1.85 -9.74
C GLY A 52 23.33 -1.54 -10.82
N LEU A 53 22.13 -1.11 -10.44
CA LEU A 53 21.08 -0.70 -11.37
C LEU A 53 21.57 0.41 -12.31
N ARG A 54 22.22 1.46 -11.80
CA ARG A 54 22.72 2.59 -12.58
C ARG A 54 23.84 2.22 -13.55
N SER A 55 24.57 1.13 -13.30
CA SER A 55 25.55 0.63 -14.25
C SER A 55 24.92 0.14 -15.57
N VAL A 56 23.63 -0.17 -15.55
CA VAL A 56 22.84 -0.65 -16.69
C VAL A 56 22.02 0.49 -17.32
N VAL A 57 21.28 1.25 -16.50
CA VAL A 57 20.31 2.24 -17.01
C VAL A 57 20.80 3.69 -16.96
N GLY A 58 22.00 3.94 -16.43
CA GLY A 58 22.53 5.29 -16.27
C GLY A 58 21.94 6.04 -15.08
N SER A 59 22.08 7.37 -15.10
CA SER A 59 21.68 8.25 -13.98
C SER A 59 20.23 8.72 -14.09
N VAL A 60 19.29 7.81 -14.36
CA VAL A 60 17.86 8.13 -14.35
C VAL A 60 17.32 8.19 -12.92
N PRO A 61 16.23 8.95 -12.66
CA PRO A 61 15.59 8.96 -11.36
C PRO A 61 15.09 7.57 -10.95
N VAL A 62 15.28 7.21 -9.67
CA VAL A 62 14.83 5.94 -9.08
C VAL A 62 13.94 6.25 -7.89
N VAL A 63 12.71 5.77 -7.91
CA VAL A 63 11.72 5.92 -6.83
C VAL A 63 11.24 4.55 -6.35
N GLY A 64 10.51 4.50 -5.25
CA GLY A 64 10.07 3.28 -4.57
C GLY A 64 10.70 3.16 -3.21
N GLY A 65 11.11 1.98 -2.76
CA GLY A 65 11.66 1.85 -1.41
C GLY A 65 12.08 0.42 -1.03
N SER A 66 12.29 0.24 0.26
CA SER A 66 12.47 -1.08 0.86
C SER A 66 11.17 -1.90 0.77
N ALA A 67 11.31 -3.20 0.72
CA ALA A 67 10.21 -4.14 0.67
C ALA A 67 10.51 -5.37 1.54
N ALA A 68 9.49 -5.90 2.22
CA ALA A 68 9.63 -7.16 2.95
C ALA A 68 9.73 -8.37 2.03
N GLY A 69 9.47 -8.18 0.76
CA GLY A 69 9.56 -9.13 -0.32
C GLY A 69 9.05 -8.52 -1.62
N THR A 70 9.21 -9.22 -2.74
CA THR A 70 8.78 -8.73 -4.05
C THR A 70 7.97 -9.76 -4.82
N VAL A 71 7.10 -9.28 -5.71
CA VAL A 71 6.27 -10.07 -6.62
C VAL A 71 6.47 -9.55 -8.03
N THR A 72 6.70 -10.42 -9.00
CA THR A 72 6.77 -10.08 -10.42
C THR A 72 6.14 -11.19 -11.26
N SER A 73 5.93 -10.98 -12.55
CA SER A 73 5.47 -12.04 -13.45
C SER A 73 6.40 -13.28 -13.47
N ALA A 74 7.64 -13.16 -12.98
CA ALA A 74 8.62 -14.24 -12.88
C ALA A 74 8.57 -14.99 -11.52
N GLY A 75 7.65 -14.60 -10.61
CA GLY A 75 7.48 -15.18 -9.29
C GLY A 75 7.64 -14.18 -8.15
N PHE A 76 7.57 -14.68 -6.93
CA PHE A 76 7.64 -13.88 -5.70
C PHE A 76 8.71 -14.40 -4.74
N GLY A 77 8.97 -13.68 -3.67
CA GLY A 77 9.85 -14.08 -2.57
C GLY A 77 10.01 -13.00 -1.51
N TYR A 78 10.38 -13.43 -0.33
CA TYR A 78 10.60 -12.60 0.86
C TYR A 78 11.79 -13.09 1.70
N SER A 79 12.86 -13.52 1.01
CA SER A 79 14.12 -13.93 1.65
C SER A 79 14.94 -12.74 2.17
N GLY A 80 14.60 -11.51 1.71
CA GLY A 80 15.32 -10.28 1.97
C GLY A 80 16.43 -9.96 0.95
N PHE A 81 16.67 -10.83 -0.04
CA PHE A 81 17.60 -10.60 -1.15
C PHE A 81 16.90 -10.22 -2.46
N GLU A 82 15.59 -10.05 -2.45
CA GLU A 82 14.84 -9.69 -3.63
C GLU A 82 15.09 -8.23 -4.02
N VAL A 83 15.31 -8.01 -5.32
CA VAL A 83 15.28 -6.70 -5.98
C VAL A 83 14.32 -6.81 -7.16
N ALA A 84 13.33 -5.94 -7.23
CA ALA A 84 12.41 -5.85 -8.35
C ALA A 84 12.38 -4.43 -8.90
N VAL A 85 12.43 -4.30 -10.23
CA VAL A 85 12.47 -3.00 -10.91
C VAL A 85 11.46 -2.93 -12.04
N GLY A 86 10.86 -1.74 -12.22
CA GLY A 86 10.07 -1.36 -13.38
C GLY A 86 10.78 -0.23 -14.12
N LEU A 87 11.16 -0.43 -15.37
CA LEU A 87 11.79 0.57 -16.22
C LEU A 87 10.72 1.26 -17.08
N PHE A 88 10.52 2.54 -16.86
CA PHE A 88 9.56 3.36 -17.59
C PHE A 88 10.27 4.05 -18.75
N PRO A 89 9.88 3.78 -20.01
CA PRO A 89 10.53 4.37 -21.17
C PRO A 89 10.16 5.85 -21.34
N ALA A 90 11.06 6.62 -21.94
CA ALA A 90 10.87 8.04 -22.24
C ALA A 90 9.62 8.33 -23.10
N THR A 91 9.19 7.37 -23.89
CA THR A 91 7.98 7.46 -24.70
C THR A 91 6.68 7.59 -23.92
N LEU A 92 6.70 7.23 -22.63
CA LEU A 92 5.55 7.43 -21.72
C LEU A 92 5.56 8.79 -21.00
N GLY A 93 6.62 9.60 -21.16
CA GLY A 93 6.81 10.88 -20.49
C GLY A 93 7.54 10.74 -19.14
N LEU A 94 7.95 11.89 -18.60
CA LEU A 94 8.59 11.99 -17.29
C LEU A 94 7.55 12.27 -16.20
N PRO A 95 7.68 11.68 -15.01
CA PRO A 95 6.86 12.02 -13.86
C PRO A 95 7.40 13.28 -13.18
N ASP A 96 6.55 13.95 -12.41
CA ASP A 96 6.99 14.91 -11.39
C ASP A 96 7.25 14.13 -10.10
N ILE A 97 8.45 14.25 -9.55
CA ILE A 97 8.88 13.58 -8.31
C ILE A 97 8.99 14.62 -7.20
N LEU A 98 8.16 14.50 -6.18
CA LEU A 98 8.10 15.37 -5.03
C LEU A 98 8.56 14.61 -3.79
N VAL A 99 9.39 15.24 -2.97
CA VAL A 99 10.00 14.60 -1.78
C VAL A 99 9.79 15.49 -0.57
N ASP A 100 9.39 14.89 0.54
CA ASP A 100 9.41 15.52 1.86
C ASP A 100 10.18 14.62 2.85
N ASP A 101 11.18 15.18 3.52
CA ASP A 101 12.06 14.47 4.48
C ASP A 101 11.75 14.84 5.95
N GLY A 102 10.57 15.38 6.19
CA GLY A 102 10.14 15.83 7.51
C GLY A 102 9.14 14.92 8.24
N LEU A 103 9.13 13.60 7.99
CA LEU A 103 8.20 12.71 8.71
C LEU A 103 8.42 12.72 10.24
N LEU A 104 9.67 12.89 10.70
CA LEU A 104 9.96 13.04 12.14
C LEU A 104 9.46 14.36 12.74
N GLU A 105 9.18 15.37 11.91
CA GLU A 105 8.57 16.64 12.35
C GLU A 105 7.04 16.52 12.48
N GLY A 106 6.46 15.45 11.94
CA GLY A 106 5.05 15.10 11.98
C GLY A 106 4.51 14.77 10.60
N GLU A 107 3.83 13.62 10.51
CA GLU A 107 3.32 13.05 9.26
C GLU A 107 2.29 13.98 8.59
N ALA A 108 1.39 14.59 9.39
CA ALA A 108 0.40 15.54 8.87
C ALA A 108 1.04 16.81 8.28
N ALA A 109 2.14 17.28 8.87
CA ALA A 109 2.87 18.44 8.36
C ALA A 109 3.61 18.10 7.07
N ALA A 110 4.28 16.95 7.01
CA ALA A 110 4.93 16.42 5.81
C ALA A 110 3.91 16.22 4.68
N GLY A 111 2.76 15.61 4.99
CA GLY A 111 1.66 15.44 4.05
C GLY A 111 1.17 16.76 3.50
N ARG A 112 0.99 17.78 4.34
CA ARG A 112 0.53 19.11 3.90
C ARG A 112 1.53 19.76 2.94
N ARG A 113 2.84 19.70 3.20
CA ARG A 113 3.87 20.22 2.29
C ARG A 113 3.87 19.50 0.93
N LEU A 114 3.72 18.16 0.95
CA LEU A 114 3.55 17.39 -0.29
C LEU A 114 2.27 17.78 -1.02
N GLY A 115 1.15 17.91 -0.32
CA GLY A 115 -0.13 18.34 -0.89
C GLY A 115 -0.08 19.73 -1.50
N GLU A 116 0.58 20.69 -0.86
CA GLU A 116 0.81 22.03 -1.41
C GLU A 116 1.63 21.97 -2.70
N SER A 117 2.64 21.07 -2.76
CA SER A 117 3.46 20.85 -3.94
C SER A 117 2.71 20.11 -5.06
N LEU A 118 1.77 19.23 -4.73
CA LEU A 118 0.89 18.54 -5.67
C LEU A 118 -0.16 19.47 -6.29
N ARG A 119 -0.50 20.58 -5.61
CA ARG A 119 -1.49 21.56 -6.08
C ARG A 119 -1.08 22.12 -7.43
N GLY A 120 -1.91 21.90 -8.44
CA GLY A 120 -1.66 22.33 -9.82
C GLY A 120 -0.87 21.33 -10.67
N LEU A 121 -0.28 20.29 -10.07
CA LEU A 121 0.35 19.17 -10.80
C LEU A 121 -0.59 17.96 -10.94
N ALA A 122 -1.39 17.70 -9.91
CA ALA A 122 -2.30 16.57 -9.87
C ALA A 122 -3.76 17.04 -9.83
N GLY A 123 -4.54 16.71 -10.85
CA GLY A 123 -6.00 16.85 -10.93
C GLY A 123 -6.71 15.53 -10.63
N ASP A 124 -8.04 15.50 -10.72
CA ASP A 124 -8.88 14.31 -10.46
C ASP A 124 -8.57 13.11 -11.37
N ASP A 125 -8.00 13.39 -12.54
CA ASP A 125 -7.63 12.40 -13.57
C ASP A 125 -6.16 11.94 -13.48
N ARG A 126 -5.40 12.47 -12.51
CA ARG A 126 -3.97 12.16 -12.38
C ARG A 126 -3.73 11.02 -11.40
N VAL A 127 -2.82 10.15 -11.80
CA VAL A 127 -2.33 9.06 -10.93
C VAL A 127 -1.11 9.56 -10.16
N VAL A 128 -1.13 9.39 -8.85
CA VAL A 128 -0.02 9.71 -7.95
C VAL A 128 0.39 8.43 -7.21
N LEU A 129 1.65 8.03 -7.35
CA LEU A 129 2.22 6.97 -6.53
C LEU A 129 2.86 7.60 -5.28
N LEU A 130 2.50 7.09 -4.10
CA LEU A 130 3.02 7.57 -2.81
C LEU A 130 3.80 6.47 -2.10
N PHE A 131 5.07 6.70 -1.82
CA PHE A 131 5.90 5.82 -1.00
C PHE A 131 6.44 6.60 0.18
N TYR A 132 6.39 6.03 1.37
CA TYR A 132 6.95 6.65 2.56
C TYR A 132 7.66 5.62 3.43
N ASP A 133 8.63 6.05 4.21
CA ASP A 133 9.30 5.21 5.19
C ASP A 133 8.32 4.90 6.33
N SER A 134 7.96 3.63 6.51
CA SER A 134 7.01 3.23 7.55
C SER A 134 7.56 3.34 8.96
N LEU A 135 8.90 3.42 9.14
CA LEU A 135 9.51 3.34 10.47
C LEU A 135 9.98 4.70 11.00
N ALA A 136 9.39 5.11 12.12
CA ALA A 136 9.83 6.28 12.89
C ALA A 136 10.97 5.93 13.88
N ALA A 137 11.01 4.71 14.39
CA ALA A 137 12.06 4.21 15.28
C ALA A 137 12.13 2.68 15.19
N THR A 138 13.31 2.13 15.48
CA THR A 138 13.57 0.68 15.41
C THR A 138 13.65 0.00 16.78
N ASP A 139 13.94 0.76 17.85
CA ASP A 139 14.05 0.22 19.21
C ASP A 139 13.49 1.21 20.28
N PRO A 140 12.31 0.98 20.85
CA PRO A 140 11.31 0.01 20.39
C PRO A 140 10.76 0.38 18.99
N PRO A 141 10.29 -0.59 18.19
CA PRO A 141 9.71 -0.30 16.89
C PRO A 141 8.51 0.65 17.00
N ARG A 142 8.53 1.72 16.24
CA ARG A 142 7.44 2.69 16.12
C ARG A 142 7.25 3.06 14.66
N LEU A 143 6.01 3.06 14.23
CA LEU A 143 5.65 3.39 12.85
C LEU A 143 5.39 4.89 12.70
N HIS A 144 5.54 5.36 11.45
CA HIS A 144 4.93 6.57 10.97
C HIS A 144 3.51 6.22 10.51
N PRO A 145 2.43 6.69 11.18
CA PRO A 145 1.08 6.41 10.73
C PRO A 145 0.79 7.06 9.38
N ALA A 146 0.15 6.29 8.49
CA ALA A 146 -0.16 6.74 7.14
C ALA A 146 -1.35 7.70 7.09
N SER A 147 -2.32 7.55 8.00
CA SER A 147 -3.54 8.35 7.98
C SER A 147 -3.28 9.84 8.12
N PRO A 148 -2.46 10.33 9.08
CA PRO A 148 -2.11 11.74 9.15
C PRO A 148 -1.34 12.25 7.93
N LEU A 149 -0.47 11.41 7.32
CA LEU A 149 0.26 11.76 6.10
C LEU A 149 -0.70 11.99 4.93
N VAL A 150 -1.59 11.02 4.68
CA VAL A 150 -2.56 11.07 3.57
C VAL A 150 -3.57 12.21 3.79
N ASP A 151 -4.08 12.38 5.01
CA ASP A 151 -4.97 13.48 5.36
C ASP A 151 -4.29 14.84 5.13
N GLY A 152 -3.03 14.97 5.56
CA GLY A 152 -2.23 16.15 5.31
C GLY A 152 -2.05 16.46 3.82
N ILE A 153 -1.87 15.44 2.96
CA ILE A 153 -1.78 15.63 1.50
C ILE A 153 -3.07 16.27 0.98
N TYR A 154 -4.24 15.74 1.32
CA TYR A 154 -5.51 16.30 0.87
C TYR A 154 -5.76 17.70 1.44
N ASP A 155 -5.41 17.95 2.70
CA ASP A 155 -5.45 19.31 3.32
C ASP A 155 -4.56 20.28 2.53
N GLY A 156 -3.33 19.89 2.22
CA GLY A 156 -2.36 20.68 1.48
C GLY A 156 -2.80 20.97 0.05
N MET A 157 -3.46 20.01 -0.61
CA MET A 157 -4.07 20.22 -1.92
C MET A 157 -5.24 21.21 -1.88
N GLY A 158 -5.79 21.50 -0.70
CA GLY A 158 -6.94 22.38 -0.53
C GLY A 158 -8.23 21.65 -0.89
N GLU A 159 -8.56 20.60 -0.17
CA GLU A 159 -9.81 19.87 -0.34
C GLU A 159 -11.01 20.84 -0.28
N GLY A 160 -11.65 21.09 -1.41
CA GLY A 160 -12.71 22.10 -1.58
C GLY A 160 -12.36 23.28 -2.49
N ALA A 161 -11.11 23.42 -2.96
CA ALA A 161 -10.63 24.54 -3.80
C ALA A 161 -10.61 24.24 -5.32
N GLY A 162 -11.19 23.12 -5.78
CA GLY A 162 -11.29 22.78 -7.21
C GLY A 162 -12.22 23.73 -7.99
N GLU A 163 -12.06 23.84 -9.30
CA GLU A 163 -12.98 24.60 -10.16
C GLU A 163 -14.43 24.13 -9.95
N GLY A 164 -15.32 25.03 -9.56
CA GLY A 164 -16.71 24.73 -9.24
C GLY A 164 -16.97 24.15 -7.86
N GLY A 165 -16.00 24.20 -6.90
CA GLY A 165 -16.18 23.76 -5.51
C GLY A 165 -16.15 22.24 -5.32
N ARG A 166 -15.71 21.46 -6.31
CA ARG A 166 -15.40 20.04 -6.15
C ARG A 166 -13.99 19.87 -5.59
N PRO A 167 -13.80 18.99 -4.59
CA PRO A 167 -12.45 18.68 -4.12
C PRO A 167 -11.64 18.00 -5.22
N CYS A 168 -10.39 18.43 -5.40
CA CYS A 168 -9.44 17.76 -6.28
C CYS A 168 -8.96 16.46 -5.62
N ARG A 169 -9.18 15.33 -6.26
CA ARG A 169 -8.88 13.99 -5.73
C ARG A 169 -8.13 13.14 -6.75
N PRO A 170 -6.80 13.24 -6.80
CA PRO A 170 -6.02 12.38 -7.67
C PRO A 170 -6.18 10.91 -7.27
N HIS A 171 -5.99 10.01 -8.20
CA HIS A 171 -5.91 8.59 -7.97
C HIS A 171 -4.60 8.27 -7.23
N LEU A 172 -4.60 8.41 -5.90
CA LEU A 172 -3.44 8.21 -5.05
C LEU A 172 -3.34 6.74 -4.66
N VAL A 173 -2.25 6.08 -5.09
CA VAL A 173 -1.95 4.67 -4.76
C VAL A 173 -0.54 4.59 -4.22
N GLY A 174 -0.32 3.75 -3.22
CA GLY A 174 1.03 3.62 -2.68
C GLY A 174 1.12 2.77 -1.43
N ALA A 175 2.22 2.93 -0.73
CA ALA A 175 2.47 2.16 0.48
C ALA A 175 3.56 2.73 1.37
N GLY A 176 3.55 2.27 2.62
CA GLY A 176 4.66 2.38 3.53
C GLY A 176 5.73 1.31 3.27
N ALA A 177 6.96 1.75 3.07
CA ALA A 177 8.11 0.91 2.83
C ALA A 177 8.67 0.33 4.15
N LEU A 178 9.03 -0.95 4.15
CA LEU A 178 9.72 -1.62 5.26
C LEU A 178 10.63 -2.73 4.71
N THR A 179 11.68 -3.07 5.46
CA THR A 179 12.70 -4.02 4.99
C THR A 179 12.35 -5.47 5.20
N ASP A 180 11.49 -5.75 6.18
CA ASP A 180 11.10 -7.11 6.56
C ASP A 180 9.79 -7.12 7.37
N MET A 181 9.30 -8.31 7.67
CA MET A 181 8.07 -8.54 8.45
C MET A 181 8.24 -8.31 9.97
N ASN A 182 9.45 -7.94 10.43
CA ASN A 182 9.77 -7.71 11.84
C ASN A 182 9.89 -6.22 12.19
N LEU A 183 9.65 -5.32 11.22
CA LEU A 183 9.78 -3.87 11.40
C LEU A 183 11.21 -3.45 11.77
N SER A 184 12.21 -4.07 11.14
CA SER A 184 13.62 -3.86 11.48
C SER A 184 14.17 -2.54 10.93
N ASP A 185 13.73 -2.13 9.74
CA ASP A 185 14.13 -0.87 9.09
C ASP A 185 13.16 -0.47 7.97
N GLY A 186 13.33 0.76 7.44
CA GLY A 186 12.59 1.28 6.30
C GLY A 186 13.37 2.38 5.58
N TYR A 187 13.09 2.59 4.32
CA TYR A 187 13.58 3.71 3.50
C TYR A 187 12.82 3.82 2.19
N VAL A 188 12.91 4.99 1.56
CA VAL A 188 12.41 5.24 0.19
C VAL A 188 13.56 5.70 -0.71
N PHE A 189 13.41 5.54 -2.03
CA PHE A 189 14.29 6.15 -3.03
C PHE A 189 13.70 7.48 -3.48
N ASP A 190 14.47 8.57 -3.34
CA ASP A 190 14.02 9.95 -3.55
C ASP A 190 14.21 10.47 -5.00
N GLY A 191 14.49 9.58 -5.93
CA GLY A 191 14.94 9.91 -7.29
C GLY A 191 16.44 9.79 -7.44
N THR A 192 17.21 10.06 -6.39
CA THR A 192 18.69 10.11 -6.42
C THR A 192 19.36 9.11 -5.50
N ARG A 193 18.81 8.85 -4.31
CA ARG A 193 19.40 8.02 -3.26
C ARG A 193 18.34 7.44 -2.31
N PRO A 194 18.68 6.41 -1.52
CA PRO A 194 17.82 5.99 -0.43
C PRO A 194 17.77 7.04 0.69
N LYS A 195 16.58 7.25 1.27
CA LYS A 195 16.33 8.16 2.39
C LYS A 195 15.43 7.50 3.42
N LYS A 196 15.70 7.78 4.70
CA LYS A 196 14.83 7.46 5.84
C LYS A 196 13.96 8.63 6.20
N HIS A 197 12.87 8.34 6.92
CA HIS A 197 11.90 9.32 7.44
C HIS A 197 11.41 10.30 6.38
N SER A 198 11.24 9.80 5.16
CA SER A 198 10.87 10.60 4.00
C SER A 198 9.66 10.01 3.29
N ALA A 199 8.93 10.86 2.62
CA ALA A 199 7.84 10.48 1.71
C ALA A 199 8.12 11.01 0.30
N VAL A 200 7.76 10.21 -0.70
CA VAL A 200 7.96 10.50 -2.13
C VAL A 200 6.63 10.35 -2.86
N ALA A 201 6.16 11.41 -3.46
CA ALA A 201 5.00 11.42 -4.34
C ALA A 201 5.46 11.53 -5.80
N VAL A 202 4.96 10.66 -6.65
CA VAL A 202 5.30 10.54 -8.07
C VAL A 202 4.05 10.79 -8.88
N VAL A 203 3.93 11.96 -9.50
CA VAL A 203 2.80 12.31 -10.37
C VAL A 203 3.07 11.75 -11.76
N LEU A 204 2.31 10.72 -12.15
CA LEU A 204 2.48 10.09 -13.45
C LEU A 204 2.04 11.02 -14.60
N PRO A 205 2.60 10.88 -15.82
CA PRO A 205 2.14 11.61 -17.01
C PRO A 205 0.64 11.48 -17.24
N ALA A 206 -0.02 12.53 -17.74
CA ALA A 206 -1.48 12.58 -17.92
C ALA A 206 -2.04 11.49 -18.86
N ALA A 207 -1.21 10.94 -19.73
CA ALA A 207 -1.59 9.81 -20.60
C ALA A 207 -1.67 8.46 -19.85
N ILE A 208 -1.29 8.41 -18.57
CA ILE A 208 -1.36 7.19 -17.75
C ILE A 208 -2.54 7.31 -16.81
N THR A 209 -3.47 6.38 -16.91
CA THR A 209 -4.61 6.19 -16.02
C THR A 209 -4.44 4.94 -15.18
N ALA A 210 -5.26 4.76 -14.15
CA ALA A 210 -5.19 3.59 -13.28
C ALA A 210 -6.58 3.05 -12.98
N GLU A 211 -6.67 1.72 -12.94
CA GLU A 211 -7.78 0.96 -12.34
C GLU A 211 -7.25 0.29 -11.08
N THR A 212 -7.99 0.37 -9.98
CA THR A 212 -7.56 -0.22 -8.71
C THR A 212 -8.64 -1.12 -8.12
N ALA A 213 -8.22 -2.23 -7.51
CA ALA A 213 -9.04 -3.11 -6.70
C ALA A 213 -8.40 -3.31 -5.33
N ILE A 214 -9.23 -3.25 -4.30
CA ILE A 214 -8.90 -3.54 -2.90
C ILE A 214 -9.22 -5.01 -2.64
N LEU A 215 -8.29 -5.76 -2.04
CA LEU A 215 -8.33 -7.19 -1.87
C LEU A 215 -8.08 -7.53 -0.40
N HIS A 216 -9.06 -7.31 0.49
CA HIS A 216 -8.84 -7.58 1.92
C HIS A 216 -9.44 -8.92 2.38
N GLY A 217 -10.49 -9.42 1.73
CA GLY A 217 -11.13 -10.68 2.08
C GLY A 217 -11.82 -10.70 3.45
N CYS A 218 -12.02 -9.54 4.08
CA CYS A 218 -12.75 -9.43 5.33
C CYS A 218 -14.24 -9.25 5.05
N VAL A 219 -15.11 -9.94 5.79
CA VAL A 219 -16.56 -9.84 5.62
C VAL A 219 -17.23 -9.36 6.92
N PRO A 220 -18.26 -8.50 6.86
CA PRO A 220 -18.94 -8.02 8.05
C PRO A 220 -19.68 -9.16 8.75
N VAL A 221 -19.46 -9.30 10.06
CA VAL A 221 -20.13 -10.31 10.92
C VAL A 221 -20.96 -9.67 12.02
N SER A 222 -20.96 -8.34 12.12
CA SER A 222 -21.85 -7.59 13.02
C SER A 222 -22.78 -6.67 12.28
N SER A 223 -23.82 -6.15 12.97
CA SER A 223 -24.49 -4.91 12.61
C SER A 223 -23.53 -3.72 12.68
N PHE A 224 -23.95 -2.58 12.12
CA PHE A 224 -23.25 -1.32 12.34
C PHE A 224 -23.28 -0.92 13.81
N MET A 225 -22.17 -0.44 14.31
CA MET A 225 -21.95 0.07 15.66
C MET A 225 -21.26 1.42 15.60
N THR A 226 -21.50 2.26 16.60
CA THR A 226 -20.85 3.58 16.68
C THR A 226 -19.70 3.52 17.68
N ILE A 227 -18.55 4.06 17.32
CA ILE A 227 -17.46 4.32 18.28
C ILE A 227 -17.92 5.47 19.18
N THR A 228 -18.23 5.18 20.45
CA THR A 228 -18.75 6.16 21.41
C THR A 228 -17.67 6.78 22.26
N ASP A 229 -16.51 6.09 22.43
CA ASP A 229 -15.34 6.63 23.10
C ASP A 229 -14.03 6.12 22.48
N ILE A 230 -13.09 7.04 22.22
CA ILE A 230 -11.80 6.78 21.56
C ILE A 230 -10.80 7.90 21.90
N ASP A 231 -9.52 7.53 22.10
CA ASP A 231 -8.40 8.46 22.17
C ASP A 231 -7.26 8.00 21.25
N GLY A 232 -6.96 8.79 20.22
CA GLY A 232 -6.01 8.40 19.18
C GLY A 232 -6.44 7.10 18.48
N ALA A 233 -5.64 6.05 18.62
CA ALA A 233 -5.93 4.72 18.08
C ALA A 233 -6.62 3.78 19.09
N GLU A 234 -6.77 4.18 20.36
CA GLU A 234 -7.38 3.35 21.39
C GLU A 234 -8.89 3.56 21.48
N VAL A 235 -9.65 2.53 21.13
CA VAL A 235 -11.12 2.49 21.17
C VAL A 235 -11.55 1.91 22.52
N PHE A 236 -12.24 2.72 23.32
CA PHE A 236 -12.76 2.32 24.64
C PHE A 236 -14.15 1.75 24.54
N GLU A 237 -15.02 2.34 23.70
CA GLU A 237 -16.43 1.95 23.64
C GLU A 237 -17.00 1.83 22.22
N LEU A 238 -17.81 0.79 22.04
CA LEU A 238 -18.68 0.56 20.90
C LEU A 238 -20.15 0.54 21.38
N ASP A 239 -21.00 1.44 20.89
CA ASP A 239 -22.40 1.61 21.31
C ASP A 239 -22.55 1.75 22.83
N GLY A 240 -21.64 2.47 23.50
CA GLY A 240 -21.65 2.70 24.94
C GLY A 240 -21.28 1.47 25.81
N LYS A 241 -20.68 0.45 25.19
CA LYS A 241 -20.16 -0.74 25.89
C LYS A 241 -18.64 -0.82 25.69
N PRO A 242 -17.90 -1.37 26.67
CA PRO A 242 -16.47 -1.59 26.49
C PRO A 242 -16.17 -2.36 25.20
N ALA A 243 -15.22 -1.83 24.39
CA ALA A 243 -14.98 -2.36 23.06
C ALA A 243 -14.53 -3.83 23.07
N LEU A 244 -13.71 -4.21 24.05
CA LEU A 244 -13.27 -5.60 24.21
C LEU A 244 -14.42 -6.52 24.59
N ASP A 245 -15.35 -6.10 25.48
CA ASP A 245 -16.52 -6.89 25.85
C ASP A 245 -17.44 -7.19 24.65
N VAL A 246 -17.58 -6.22 23.75
CA VAL A 246 -18.37 -6.39 22.53
C VAL A 246 -17.75 -7.46 21.65
N ILE A 247 -16.42 -7.42 21.46
CA ILE A 247 -15.69 -8.39 20.63
C ILE A 247 -15.72 -9.79 21.25
N GLU A 248 -15.47 -9.91 22.57
CA GLU A 248 -15.53 -11.19 23.30
C GLU A 248 -16.94 -11.80 23.22
N THR A 249 -17.96 -10.98 23.42
CA THR A 249 -19.36 -11.44 23.31
C THR A 249 -19.66 -12.00 21.91
N MET A 250 -19.12 -11.36 20.85
CA MET A 250 -19.33 -11.78 19.48
C MET A 250 -18.57 -13.06 19.15
N LEU A 251 -17.33 -13.16 19.61
CA LEU A 251 -16.48 -14.33 19.37
C LEU A 251 -16.83 -15.51 20.27
N GLY A 252 -17.57 -15.26 21.39
CA GLY A 252 -17.91 -16.28 22.39
C GLY A 252 -16.71 -16.79 23.18
N MET A 253 -15.67 -15.95 23.34
CA MET A 253 -14.42 -16.30 24.02
C MET A 253 -13.86 -15.10 24.77
N ASP A 254 -13.17 -15.35 25.89
CA ASP A 254 -12.40 -14.35 26.60
C ASP A 254 -11.05 -14.12 25.89
N ILE A 255 -10.59 -12.89 25.85
CA ILE A 255 -9.36 -12.47 25.16
C ILE A 255 -8.38 -11.93 26.22
N ALA A 256 -7.23 -12.59 26.38
CA ALA A 256 -6.16 -12.12 27.24
C ALA A 256 -5.28 -11.06 26.56
N ASP A 257 -4.54 -10.27 27.35
CA ASP A 257 -3.64 -9.21 26.83
C ASP A 257 -2.61 -9.72 25.80
N ASP A 258 -2.13 -10.96 25.98
CA ASP A 258 -1.17 -11.60 25.08
C ASP A 258 -1.80 -12.12 23.78
N ASP A 259 -3.13 -12.16 23.68
CA ASP A 259 -3.87 -12.69 22.54
C ASP A 259 -4.12 -11.66 21.43
N GLY A 260 -3.67 -10.41 21.57
CA GLY A 260 -3.87 -9.38 20.56
C GLY A 260 -3.39 -9.78 19.16
N ARG A 261 -2.30 -10.55 19.07
CA ARG A 261 -1.83 -11.10 17.80
C ARG A 261 -2.79 -12.12 17.18
N ASN A 262 -3.39 -12.98 18.02
CA ASN A 262 -4.36 -13.97 17.54
C ASN A 262 -5.66 -13.26 17.14
N LEU A 263 -6.09 -12.26 17.90
CA LEU A 263 -7.27 -11.47 17.58
C LEU A 263 -7.15 -10.78 16.21
N SER A 264 -5.99 -10.21 15.91
CA SER A 264 -5.72 -9.56 14.62
C SER A 264 -5.82 -10.50 13.43
N LEU A 265 -5.65 -11.82 13.65
CA LEU A 265 -5.83 -12.85 12.65
C LEU A 265 -7.30 -13.30 12.48
N MET A 266 -8.20 -12.90 13.37
CA MET A 266 -9.59 -13.33 13.40
C MET A 266 -10.57 -12.24 13.02
N VAL A 267 -10.35 -11.01 13.50
CA VAL A 267 -11.27 -9.89 13.31
C VAL A 267 -10.55 -8.56 13.12
N THR A 268 -11.22 -7.66 12.41
CA THR A 268 -10.83 -6.26 12.23
C THR A 268 -12.04 -5.37 12.50
N LEU A 269 -11.85 -4.06 12.62
CA LEU A 269 -12.93 -3.09 12.53
C LEU A 269 -12.98 -2.51 11.12
N GLY A 270 -14.14 -2.58 10.44
CA GLY A 270 -14.35 -2.04 9.11
C GLY A 270 -15.29 -0.84 9.11
N GLU A 271 -14.88 0.27 8.50
CA GLU A 271 -15.74 1.41 8.19
C GLU A 271 -16.22 1.30 6.74
N LYS A 272 -17.54 1.23 6.53
CA LYS A 272 -18.12 1.21 5.19
C LYS A 272 -18.30 2.62 4.66
N HIS A 273 -17.83 2.86 3.44
CA HIS A 273 -18.03 4.11 2.71
C HIS A 273 -19.17 4.01 1.69
N GLY A 274 -19.77 5.16 1.34
CA GLY A 274 -20.90 5.23 0.44
C GLY A 274 -22.25 4.88 1.09
N ASP A 275 -23.15 4.24 0.36
CA ASP A 275 -24.47 3.85 0.87
C ASP A 275 -24.34 2.69 1.88
N PRO A 276 -24.70 2.88 3.16
CA PRO A 276 -24.61 1.83 4.17
C PRO A 276 -25.52 0.63 3.87
N PHE A 277 -26.59 0.81 3.09
CA PHE A 277 -27.54 -0.24 2.73
C PHE A 277 -27.22 -0.93 1.40
N ALA A 278 -26.23 -0.47 0.66
CA ALA A 278 -25.77 -1.16 -0.54
C ALA A 278 -25.22 -2.55 -0.20
N ASP A 279 -25.25 -3.44 -1.18
CA ASP A 279 -24.62 -4.75 -1.07
C ASP A 279 -23.13 -4.64 -0.65
N TYR A 280 -22.61 -5.72 -0.09
CA TYR A 280 -21.20 -5.79 0.27
C TYR A 280 -20.31 -5.64 -0.97
N ASP A 281 -19.36 -4.70 -0.87
CA ASP A 281 -18.28 -4.48 -1.84
C ASP A 281 -17.03 -4.11 -1.05
N GLU A 282 -15.98 -4.93 -1.13
CA GLU A 282 -14.78 -4.72 -0.36
C GLU A 282 -14.03 -3.42 -0.73
N ASN A 283 -14.21 -2.90 -1.95
CA ASN A 283 -13.66 -1.59 -2.35
C ASN A 283 -14.27 -0.41 -1.59
N ARG A 284 -15.30 -0.65 -0.80
CA ARG A 284 -15.98 0.36 0.04
C ARG A 284 -15.66 0.26 1.52
N TYR A 285 -14.73 -0.64 1.91
CA TYR A 285 -14.37 -0.80 3.31
C TYR A 285 -12.95 -0.36 3.58
N VAL A 286 -12.78 0.39 4.67
CA VAL A 286 -11.50 0.66 5.31
C VAL A 286 -11.42 -0.21 6.54
N ASN A 287 -10.59 -1.24 6.50
CA ASN A 287 -10.35 -2.12 7.64
C ASN A 287 -9.24 -1.58 8.51
N ARG A 288 -9.41 -1.75 9.83
CA ARG A 288 -8.42 -1.43 10.84
C ARG A 288 -8.05 -2.67 11.64
N LEU A 289 -6.77 -3.01 11.59
CA LEU A 289 -6.19 -4.10 12.36
C LEU A 289 -6.25 -3.77 13.86
N ILE A 290 -6.67 -4.71 14.68
CA ILE A 290 -6.59 -4.61 16.14
C ILE A 290 -5.17 -5.04 16.53
N LEU A 291 -4.34 -4.08 16.93
CA LEU A 291 -2.93 -4.30 17.24
C LEU A 291 -2.72 -4.83 18.65
N GLN A 292 -3.49 -4.32 19.59
CA GLN A 292 -3.37 -4.65 21.03
C GLN A 292 -4.74 -4.65 21.69
N VAL A 293 -4.82 -5.37 22.80
CA VAL A 293 -5.94 -5.33 23.74
C VAL A 293 -5.43 -4.92 25.11
N ALA A 294 -6.25 -4.19 25.87
CA ALA A 294 -5.97 -3.80 27.24
C ALA A 294 -7.09 -4.32 28.15
N SER A 295 -6.85 -5.46 28.81
CA SER A 295 -7.85 -6.13 29.65
C SER A 295 -8.26 -5.30 30.86
N ASP A 296 -7.36 -4.50 31.42
CA ASP A 296 -7.61 -3.60 32.56
C ASP A 296 -8.56 -2.45 32.21
N ARG A 297 -8.51 -1.96 30.97
CA ARG A 297 -9.34 -0.86 30.44
C ARG A 297 -10.48 -1.35 29.54
N ARG A 298 -10.51 -2.65 29.24
CA ARG A 298 -11.47 -3.29 28.34
C ARG A 298 -11.51 -2.62 26.96
N SER A 299 -10.34 -2.11 26.48
CA SER A 299 -10.17 -1.38 25.24
C SER A 299 -9.37 -2.17 24.22
N ILE A 300 -9.40 -1.70 22.97
CA ILE A 300 -8.60 -2.20 21.86
C ILE A 300 -7.80 -1.05 21.24
N THR A 301 -6.58 -1.33 20.75
CA THR A 301 -5.77 -0.35 20.02
C THR A 301 -5.71 -0.75 18.56
N LEU A 302 -6.06 0.16 17.67
CA LEU A 302 -6.01 -0.01 16.22
C LEU A 302 -4.63 0.31 15.67
N PHE A 303 -4.33 -0.17 14.46
CA PHE A 303 -3.06 0.09 13.80
C PHE A 303 -2.94 1.55 13.31
N GLU A 304 -4.03 2.13 12.76
CA GLU A 304 -4.09 3.51 12.29
C GLU A 304 -5.04 4.37 13.14
N PRO A 305 -4.66 5.63 13.45
CA PRO A 305 -5.41 6.49 14.38
C PRO A 305 -6.42 7.41 13.66
N ASP A 306 -7.16 6.92 12.66
CA ASP A 306 -8.02 7.76 11.84
C ASP A 306 -9.52 7.63 12.14
N PHE A 307 -9.92 6.65 12.92
CA PHE A 307 -11.28 6.62 13.46
C PHE A 307 -11.45 7.68 14.55
N ARG A 308 -12.68 8.12 14.72
CA ARG A 308 -13.04 9.16 15.68
C ARG A 308 -14.35 8.82 16.38
N ARG A 309 -14.66 9.51 17.44
CA ARG A 309 -15.95 9.42 18.10
C ARG A 309 -17.05 9.74 17.09
N GLY A 310 -18.03 8.82 16.96
CA GLY A 310 -19.08 8.88 15.98
C GLY A 310 -18.80 8.12 14.67
N SER A 311 -17.60 7.59 14.46
CA SER A 311 -17.34 6.65 13.35
C SER A 311 -18.26 5.44 13.48
N VAL A 312 -18.83 5.03 12.34
CA VAL A 312 -19.74 3.89 12.24
C VAL A 312 -18.97 2.71 11.65
N VAL A 313 -18.83 1.66 12.42
CA VAL A 313 -17.98 0.51 12.09
C VAL A 313 -18.75 -0.81 12.19
N GLN A 314 -18.20 -1.85 11.62
CA GLN A 314 -18.63 -3.24 11.79
C GLN A 314 -17.43 -4.08 12.23
N ILE A 315 -17.67 -5.12 13.03
CA ILE A 315 -16.67 -6.18 13.22
C ILE A 315 -16.66 -7.00 11.94
N MET A 316 -15.47 -7.17 11.39
CA MET A 316 -15.22 -7.91 10.16
C MET A 316 -14.50 -9.20 10.52
N SER A 317 -15.02 -10.33 10.06
CA SER A 317 -14.31 -11.62 10.15
C SER A 317 -13.19 -11.67 9.13
N ARG A 318 -12.09 -12.23 9.53
CA ARG A 318 -10.93 -12.49 8.70
C ARG A 318 -10.63 -14.00 8.69
N ASP A 319 -10.44 -14.53 7.52
CA ASP A 319 -10.12 -15.94 7.27
C ASP A 319 -9.18 -16.06 6.06
N ASN A 320 -8.18 -16.96 6.13
CA ASN A 320 -7.20 -17.13 5.06
C ASN A 320 -7.86 -17.59 3.74
N GLY A 321 -8.93 -18.40 3.82
CA GLY A 321 -9.69 -18.80 2.63
C GLY A 321 -10.41 -17.64 1.98
N LEU A 322 -11.00 -16.74 2.76
CA LEU A 322 -11.65 -15.52 2.27
C LEU A 322 -10.63 -14.56 1.65
N MET A 323 -9.43 -14.44 2.24
CA MET A 323 -8.36 -13.62 1.67
C MET A 323 -7.94 -14.13 0.29
N VAL A 324 -7.67 -15.43 0.15
CA VAL A 324 -7.34 -16.06 -1.14
C VAL A 324 -8.49 -15.92 -2.15
N GLN A 325 -9.74 -16.05 -1.71
CA GLN A 325 -10.90 -15.88 -2.58
C GLN A 325 -11.04 -14.43 -3.06
N SER A 326 -10.80 -13.45 -2.18
CA SER A 326 -10.80 -12.03 -2.51
C SER A 326 -9.78 -11.72 -3.62
N VAL A 327 -8.57 -12.28 -3.53
CA VAL A 327 -7.56 -12.13 -4.60
C VAL A 327 -8.07 -12.68 -5.93
N ARG A 328 -8.66 -13.89 -5.96
CA ARG A 328 -9.24 -14.47 -7.19
C ARG A 328 -10.31 -13.59 -7.79
N ASP A 329 -11.26 -13.16 -6.98
CA ASP A 329 -12.41 -12.39 -7.44
C ASP A 329 -11.99 -10.99 -7.90
N GLY A 330 -11.08 -10.34 -7.16
CA GLY A 330 -10.56 -9.04 -7.50
C GLY A 330 -9.70 -9.04 -8.76
N VAL A 331 -8.85 -10.07 -8.95
CA VAL A 331 -8.07 -10.23 -10.18
C VAL A 331 -8.99 -10.46 -11.39
N ARG A 332 -10.01 -11.31 -11.25
CA ARG A 332 -11.00 -11.53 -12.31
C ARG A 332 -11.80 -10.26 -12.63
N LEU A 333 -12.14 -9.47 -11.60
CA LEU A 333 -12.76 -8.17 -11.80
C LEU A 333 -11.83 -7.24 -12.56
N MET A 334 -10.55 -7.17 -12.18
CA MET A 334 -9.55 -6.32 -12.83
C MET A 334 -9.33 -6.75 -14.29
N ASN A 335 -9.20 -8.04 -14.58
CA ASN A 335 -9.10 -8.55 -15.95
C ASN A 335 -10.27 -8.06 -16.83
N ARG A 336 -11.50 -7.99 -16.26
CA ARG A 336 -12.67 -7.44 -16.98
C ARG A 336 -12.61 -5.94 -17.12
N ARG A 337 -12.24 -5.18 -16.07
CA ARG A 337 -12.20 -3.71 -16.08
C ARG A 337 -11.22 -3.17 -17.10
N VAL A 338 -10.05 -3.81 -17.24
CA VAL A 338 -9.02 -3.37 -18.19
C VAL A 338 -9.16 -3.99 -19.57
N SER A 339 -10.19 -4.84 -19.79
CA SER A 339 -10.47 -5.43 -21.09
C SER A 339 -10.81 -4.34 -22.10
N GLY A 340 -10.03 -4.28 -23.20
CA GLY A 340 -10.17 -3.24 -24.22
C GLY A 340 -9.36 -1.96 -23.93
N GLN A 341 -8.75 -1.82 -22.76
CA GLN A 341 -7.77 -0.77 -22.48
C GLN A 341 -6.36 -1.19 -22.99
N ARG A 342 -5.38 -0.30 -22.84
CA ARG A 342 -3.97 -0.56 -23.16
C ARG A 342 -3.14 -0.63 -21.88
N PRO A 343 -3.09 -1.79 -21.21
CA PRO A 343 -2.36 -1.92 -19.96
C PRO A 343 -0.85 -1.79 -20.19
N LEU A 344 -0.19 -1.07 -19.28
CA LEU A 344 1.26 -0.83 -19.28
C LEU A 344 1.97 -1.70 -18.27
N MET A 345 1.40 -1.82 -17.06
CA MET A 345 1.94 -2.59 -15.93
C MET A 345 0.84 -2.82 -14.90
N ALA A 346 0.84 -3.99 -14.28
CA ALA A 346 0.11 -4.23 -13.04
C ALA A 346 1.05 -3.96 -11.85
N LEU A 347 0.62 -3.14 -10.90
CA LEU A 347 1.30 -2.91 -9.63
C LEU A 347 0.50 -3.63 -8.53
N TYR A 348 1.15 -4.58 -7.85
CA TYR A 348 0.55 -5.26 -6.71
C TYR A 348 1.26 -4.89 -5.42
N ILE A 349 0.53 -4.30 -4.49
CA ILE A 349 1.02 -3.92 -3.16
C ILE A 349 0.29 -4.82 -2.17
N ASP A 350 1.03 -5.59 -1.39
CA ASP A 350 0.45 -6.53 -0.44
C ASP A 350 0.98 -6.25 0.97
N CYS A 351 0.12 -6.39 1.96
CA CYS A 351 0.55 -6.26 3.34
C CYS A 351 1.53 -7.39 3.71
N ALA A 352 2.69 -7.02 4.26
CA ALA A 352 3.68 -8.01 4.70
C ALA A 352 3.13 -9.00 5.75
N GLY A 353 2.11 -8.59 6.51
CA GLY A 353 1.41 -9.45 7.45
C GLY A 353 0.62 -10.58 6.79
N ARG A 354 0.22 -10.42 5.52
CA ARG A 354 -0.58 -11.39 4.76
C ARG A 354 0.25 -12.49 4.13
N ALA A 355 1.54 -12.27 3.91
CA ALA A 355 2.43 -13.31 3.41
C ALA A 355 2.26 -14.61 4.19
N SER A 356 2.25 -15.77 3.51
CA SER A 356 1.93 -17.07 4.09
C SER A 356 2.81 -17.41 5.31
N ALA A 357 4.07 -17.00 5.29
CA ALA A 357 5.00 -17.15 6.42
C ALA A 357 4.56 -16.39 7.69
N ARG A 358 3.70 -15.38 7.57
CA ARG A 358 3.22 -14.55 8.68
C ARG A 358 1.77 -14.85 9.05
N SER A 359 0.90 -14.96 8.05
CA SER A 359 -0.54 -15.23 8.22
C SER A 359 -0.83 -16.69 8.57
N GLY A 360 0.12 -17.61 8.35
CA GLY A 360 -0.08 -19.04 8.49
C GLY A 360 -0.98 -19.64 7.41
N SER A 361 -1.22 -18.94 6.31
CA SER A 361 -1.94 -19.49 5.15
C SER A 361 -1.12 -20.62 4.51
N GLU A 362 -1.79 -21.69 4.09
CA GLU A 362 -1.15 -22.75 3.31
C GLU A 362 -0.87 -22.31 1.85
N ILE A 363 -1.57 -21.29 1.37
CA ILE A 363 -1.49 -20.78 0.00
C ILE A 363 -0.97 -19.35 0.07
N GLU A 364 0.05 -19.04 -0.72
CA GLU A 364 0.54 -17.67 -0.88
C GLU A 364 -0.38 -16.91 -1.85
N GLU A 365 -0.84 -15.71 -1.44
CA GLU A 365 -1.76 -14.90 -2.25
C GLU A 365 -1.11 -14.45 -3.57
N ALA A 366 0.18 -14.14 -3.53
CA ALA A 366 0.94 -13.81 -4.74
C ALA A 366 0.94 -14.93 -5.78
N GLU A 367 0.92 -16.21 -5.35
CA GLU A 367 0.80 -17.36 -6.26
C GLU A 367 -0.57 -17.35 -6.94
N VAL A 368 -1.64 -17.15 -6.16
CA VAL A 368 -3.00 -17.06 -6.69
C VAL A 368 -3.16 -15.88 -7.64
N LEU A 369 -2.58 -14.72 -7.31
CA LEU A 369 -2.57 -13.56 -8.20
C LEU A 369 -1.91 -13.90 -9.54
N LEU A 370 -0.73 -14.55 -9.51
CA LEU A 370 0.04 -14.90 -10.70
C LEU A 370 -0.69 -15.92 -11.59
N ASP A 371 -1.43 -16.84 -10.98
CA ASP A 371 -2.20 -17.86 -11.71
C ASP A 371 -3.48 -17.29 -12.37
N GLU A 372 -4.11 -16.28 -11.75
CA GLU A 372 -5.40 -15.76 -12.22
C GLU A 372 -5.27 -14.51 -13.12
N ILE A 373 -4.10 -13.84 -13.10
CA ILE A 373 -3.94 -12.59 -13.85
C ILE A 373 -3.79 -12.85 -15.35
N ASP A 374 -4.74 -12.33 -16.14
CA ASP A 374 -4.75 -12.42 -17.61
C ASP A 374 -4.63 -11.02 -18.25
N ILE A 375 -3.79 -10.18 -17.68
CA ILE A 375 -3.49 -8.84 -18.17
C ILE A 375 -2.22 -8.91 -19.02
N ARG A 376 -2.30 -8.46 -20.27
CA ARG A 376 -1.15 -8.44 -21.20
C ARG A 376 -0.18 -7.29 -20.87
N ALA A 377 0.27 -7.26 -19.62
CA ALA A 377 1.26 -6.31 -19.11
C ALA A 377 2.11 -7.00 -18.04
N PRO A 378 3.35 -6.58 -17.82
CA PRO A 378 4.16 -7.11 -16.76
C PRO A 378 3.59 -6.76 -15.39
N LEU A 379 3.83 -7.61 -14.40
CA LEU A 379 3.51 -7.37 -13.00
C LEU A 379 4.77 -6.97 -12.24
N LEU A 380 4.67 -5.90 -11.46
CA LEU A 380 5.60 -5.50 -10.42
C LEU A 380 4.83 -5.37 -9.12
N GLY A 381 5.34 -5.95 -8.04
CA GLY A 381 4.70 -5.87 -6.74
C GLY A 381 5.70 -6.02 -5.60
N PHE A 382 5.23 -5.73 -4.39
CA PHE A 382 6.03 -5.84 -3.18
C PHE A 382 5.15 -5.97 -1.93
N TYR A 383 5.76 -6.52 -0.88
CA TYR A 383 5.14 -6.62 0.45
C TYR A 383 5.49 -5.37 1.26
N SER A 384 4.46 -4.69 1.77
CA SER A 384 4.49 -3.36 2.38
C SER A 384 4.07 -3.35 3.85
N GLY A 385 4.23 -2.21 4.50
CA GLY A 385 3.78 -1.98 5.87
C GLY A 385 2.33 -1.51 5.99
N VAL A 386 1.90 -0.67 5.06
CA VAL A 386 0.54 -0.11 4.94
C VAL A 386 0.27 0.12 3.46
N GLU A 387 -0.89 -0.23 2.99
CA GLU A 387 -1.33 0.01 1.62
C GLU A 387 -2.15 1.30 1.53
N ILE A 388 -2.08 2.00 0.40
CA ILE A 388 -2.85 3.22 0.16
C ILE A 388 -3.58 3.08 -1.17
N ALA A 389 -4.91 3.26 -1.16
CA ALA A 389 -5.72 3.15 -2.37
C ALA A 389 -7.00 4.00 -2.29
N PRO A 390 -7.61 4.36 -3.44
CA PRO A 390 -8.92 4.99 -3.49
C PRO A 390 -10.02 4.08 -2.92
N VAL A 391 -10.87 4.63 -2.07
CA VAL A 391 -12.01 3.92 -1.48
C VAL A 391 -13.30 4.52 -2.03
N ASP A 392 -14.15 3.71 -2.67
CA ASP A 392 -15.46 4.09 -3.22
C ASP A 392 -15.42 5.35 -4.13
N GLU A 393 -14.45 5.43 -5.05
CA GLU A 393 -14.26 6.59 -5.95
C GLU A 393 -14.09 7.93 -5.20
N MET A 394 -13.86 7.84 -3.90
CA MET A 394 -13.63 8.97 -3.02
C MET A 394 -12.12 9.25 -2.91
N ARG A 395 -11.69 9.80 -1.80
CA ARG A 395 -10.26 9.98 -1.53
C ARG A 395 -9.59 8.66 -1.19
N SER A 396 -8.32 8.57 -1.45
CA SER A 396 -7.52 7.42 -1.04
C SER A 396 -7.34 7.39 0.47
N ARG A 397 -7.31 6.19 1.01
CA ARG A 397 -7.14 5.93 2.44
C ARG A 397 -5.99 4.93 2.64
N PRO A 398 -5.27 5.02 3.73
CA PRO A 398 -4.45 3.91 4.20
C PRO A 398 -5.35 2.71 4.49
N LEU A 399 -4.83 1.54 4.24
CA LEU A 399 -5.52 0.27 4.41
C LEU A 399 -4.61 -0.65 5.22
N ASP A 400 -5.20 -1.39 6.16
CA ASP A 400 -4.49 -2.35 6.96
C ASP A 400 -4.81 -3.75 6.47
N TRP A 401 -3.81 -4.61 6.42
CA TRP A 401 -4.01 -6.02 6.12
C TRP A 401 -4.71 -6.27 4.77
N THR A 402 -4.29 -5.55 3.75
CA THR A 402 -5.00 -5.48 2.48
C THR A 402 -4.02 -5.70 1.33
N GLY A 403 -4.46 -6.39 0.27
CA GLY A 403 -3.81 -6.35 -1.04
C GLY A 403 -4.41 -5.24 -1.89
N VAL A 404 -3.59 -4.54 -2.65
CA VAL A 404 -4.02 -3.52 -3.62
C VAL A 404 -3.46 -3.88 -5.00
N LEU A 405 -4.36 -4.17 -5.93
CA LEU A 405 -3.99 -4.40 -7.33
C LEU A 405 -4.36 -3.16 -8.17
N THR A 406 -3.35 -2.50 -8.70
CA THR A 406 -3.52 -1.35 -9.59
C THR A 406 -2.97 -1.66 -10.97
N VAL A 407 -3.76 -1.43 -12.01
CA VAL A 407 -3.32 -1.57 -13.39
C VAL A 407 -3.16 -0.19 -14.01
N LEU A 408 -1.93 0.15 -14.37
CA LEU A 408 -1.62 1.36 -15.11
C LEU A 408 -1.94 1.13 -16.58
N CYS A 409 -2.73 2.02 -17.18
CA CYS A 409 -3.16 1.95 -18.57
C CYS A 409 -2.72 3.21 -19.33
N TYR A 410 -2.51 3.07 -20.63
CA TYR A 410 -2.21 4.20 -21.51
C TYR A 410 -3.49 4.70 -22.19
N ASN A 411 -3.79 5.98 -22.02
CA ASN A 411 -4.96 6.65 -22.54
C ASN A 411 -4.56 7.83 -23.48
N GLY A 412 -3.50 7.65 -24.25
CA GLY A 412 -2.99 8.66 -25.15
C GLY A 412 -2.85 8.18 -26.62
#